data_c16e2e8a2cf6fb4d79ac5335170641d9
#
_entry.id   c16e2e8a2cf6fb4d79ac5335170641d9
#
_cell.length_a   1.000
_cell.length_b   1.000
_cell.length_c   1.000
_cell.angle_alpha   90.00
_cell.angle_beta   90.00
_cell.angle_gamma   90.00
#
_symmetry.space_group_name_H-M   'P 1'
#
loop_
_entity.id
_entity.type
_entity.pdbx_description
1 polymer ?
#
loop_
_entity_poly.entity_id
_entity_poly.type
_entity_poly.pdbx_seq_one_letter_code
_entity_poly.pdbx_strand_id
1 'polypeptide(L)'
;EHGTAEIIKINGQDVSQMTFSNFANNPGDKSGGHLAVKRDDVVTIKLIPDYGYQLSGASINGVTLAPQAEVSTFTFTMPDTNVHFKGIFTQTSDEINTSATKVSSASFENGANAAPSGNLRLTVADSNEDTTNALAQVENAVSAEAVNLTLDQIVSKGDGTNWENPVTQLDQPVKMKLQVADYDTAAGYEVVREHNGNLTKLTTSVSEDGTLTFETNQFSTYFIV
;
A
#
# COMPACT_ATOMS: atom_id res chain seq x y z
N GLU A 1 8.53 14.36 -10.89
CA GLU A 1 8.50 14.43 -9.42
C GLU A 1 7.37 13.56 -8.89
N HIS A 2 7.30 13.29 -7.60
CA HIS A 2 6.35 12.40 -6.94
C HIS A 2 6.59 10.90 -7.16
N GLY A 3 7.85 10.55 -7.27
CA GLY A 3 8.32 9.17 -7.36
C GLY A 3 9.79 9.14 -7.76
N THR A 4 10.36 7.94 -7.73
CA THR A 4 11.74 7.68 -8.14
C THR A 4 11.81 6.77 -9.34
N ALA A 5 12.85 6.95 -10.15
CA ALA A 5 13.14 6.10 -11.30
C ALA A 5 14.63 5.74 -11.26
N GLU A 6 14.95 4.46 -11.23
CA GLU A 6 16.35 3.98 -11.12
C GLU A 6 16.57 2.71 -11.92
N ILE A 7 17.81 2.54 -12.41
CA ILE A 7 18.27 1.29 -13.01
C ILE A 7 18.88 0.45 -11.89
N ILE A 8 18.40 -0.79 -11.72
CA ILE A 8 18.82 -1.66 -10.63
C ILE A 8 19.64 -2.87 -11.10
N LYS A 9 19.39 -3.40 -12.30
CA LYS A 9 20.15 -4.55 -12.84
C LYS A 9 20.38 -4.43 -14.34
N ILE A 10 21.48 -5.02 -14.80
CA ILE A 10 21.74 -5.30 -16.22
C ILE A 10 22.04 -6.79 -16.35
N ASN A 11 21.31 -7.51 -17.21
CA ASN A 11 21.40 -8.96 -17.38
C ASN A 11 21.35 -9.75 -16.06
N GLY A 12 20.52 -9.28 -15.11
CA GLY A 12 20.36 -9.88 -13.78
C GLY A 12 21.42 -9.51 -12.75
N GLN A 13 22.48 -8.81 -13.13
CA GLN A 13 23.53 -8.34 -12.22
C GLN A 13 23.19 -6.97 -11.64
N ASP A 14 23.28 -6.81 -10.32
CA ASP A 14 23.02 -5.56 -9.64
C ASP A 14 24.00 -4.46 -10.07
N VAL A 15 23.46 -3.31 -10.44
CA VAL A 15 24.22 -2.13 -10.86
C VAL A 15 25.15 -1.63 -9.75
N SER A 16 24.73 -1.73 -8.49
CA SER A 16 25.52 -1.34 -7.32
C SER A 16 26.82 -2.15 -7.17
N GLN A 17 26.91 -3.32 -7.80
CA GLN A 17 28.07 -4.22 -7.76
C GLN A 17 28.92 -4.16 -9.04
N MET A 18 28.52 -3.32 -10.00
CA MET A 18 29.27 -3.17 -11.24
C MET A 18 30.48 -2.28 -11.05
N THR A 19 31.57 -2.65 -11.73
CA THR A 19 32.77 -1.84 -11.75
C THR A 19 32.66 -0.67 -12.73
N PHE A 20 33.62 0.29 -12.66
CA PHE A 20 33.61 1.49 -13.52
C PHE A 20 33.61 1.22 -15.02
N SER A 21 34.14 0.07 -15.45
CA SER A 21 34.12 -0.34 -16.86
C SER A 21 32.72 -0.56 -17.41
N ASN A 22 31.70 -0.65 -16.53
CA ASN A 22 30.28 -0.77 -16.89
C ASN A 22 29.61 0.58 -17.03
N PHE A 23 30.26 1.69 -16.65
CA PHE A 23 29.72 3.04 -16.74
C PHE A 23 30.39 3.76 -17.90
N ALA A 24 29.63 4.43 -18.72
CA ALA A 24 29.96 5.25 -19.89
C ALA A 24 31.30 5.03 -20.61
N ASN A 25 31.37 5.41 -21.86
CA ASN A 25 32.56 5.29 -22.73
C ASN A 25 33.82 6.05 -22.26
N ASN A 26 33.78 6.67 -21.09
CA ASN A 26 34.90 7.37 -20.49
C ASN A 26 35.09 6.91 -19.04
N PRO A 27 36.08 6.00 -18.78
CA PRO A 27 36.26 5.40 -17.45
C PRO A 27 36.57 6.37 -16.31
N GLY A 28 36.77 7.65 -16.59
CA GLY A 28 37.03 8.67 -15.58
C GLY A 28 35.85 9.57 -15.25
N ASP A 29 34.79 9.53 -16.04
CA ASP A 29 33.64 10.43 -15.87
C ASP A 29 32.53 9.76 -15.06
N LYS A 30 32.47 10.05 -13.77
CA LYS A 30 31.40 9.65 -12.85
C LYS A 30 30.24 10.63 -12.82
N SER A 31 30.38 11.79 -13.45
CA SER A 31 29.48 12.92 -13.26
C SER A 31 28.17 12.80 -14.04
N GLY A 32 28.10 11.94 -15.04
CA GLY A 32 26.97 11.85 -15.95
C GLY A 32 25.92 10.81 -15.62
N GLY A 33 26.14 9.90 -14.66
CA GLY A 33 25.19 8.85 -14.32
C GLY A 33 24.86 7.89 -15.48
N HIS A 34 25.75 7.74 -16.45
CA HIS A 34 25.57 6.89 -17.62
C HIS A 34 26.07 5.49 -17.36
N LEU A 35 25.21 4.49 -17.57
CA LEU A 35 25.59 3.09 -17.60
C LEU A 35 25.90 2.67 -19.04
N ALA A 36 27.05 2.01 -19.24
CA ALA A 36 27.36 1.39 -20.52
C ALA A 36 26.53 0.10 -20.66
N VAL A 37 25.47 0.16 -21.45
CA VAL A 37 24.58 -0.95 -21.75
C VAL A 37 24.70 -1.25 -23.24
N LYS A 38 24.80 -2.52 -23.59
CA LYS A 38 24.91 -2.96 -24.98
C LYS A 38 23.51 -3.22 -25.53
N ARG A 39 23.39 -3.14 -26.85
CA ARG A 39 22.22 -3.66 -27.57
C ARG A 39 21.92 -5.09 -27.09
N ASP A 40 20.63 -5.41 -26.97
CA ASP A 40 20.07 -6.68 -26.54
C ASP A 40 20.31 -7.03 -25.04
N ASP A 41 21.00 -6.20 -24.26
CA ASP A 41 21.05 -6.36 -22.82
C ASP A 41 19.65 -6.18 -22.20
N VAL A 42 19.35 -6.99 -21.19
CA VAL A 42 18.11 -6.85 -20.42
C VAL A 42 18.37 -5.89 -19.24
N VAL A 43 17.66 -4.76 -19.25
CA VAL A 43 17.75 -3.74 -18.21
C VAL A 43 16.57 -3.87 -17.27
N THR A 44 16.84 -3.91 -15.98
CA THR A 44 15.82 -3.88 -14.92
C THR A 44 15.81 -2.50 -14.26
N ILE A 45 14.63 -1.89 -14.19
CA ILE A 45 14.41 -0.58 -13.59
C ILE A 45 13.35 -0.65 -12.50
N LYS A 46 13.41 0.29 -11.56
CA LYS A 46 12.31 0.59 -10.63
C LYS A 46 11.69 1.94 -10.97
N LEU A 47 10.35 1.97 -10.95
CA LEU A 47 9.54 3.18 -11.05
C LEU A 47 8.63 3.20 -9.82
N ILE A 48 9.06 3.89 -8.78
CA ILE A 48 8.43 3.87 -7.45
C ILE A 48 7.65 5.17 -7.26
N PRO A 49 6.30 5.15 -7.27
CA PRO A 49 5.52 6.33 -6.95
C PRO A 49 5.62 6.65 -5.45
N ASP A 50 5.55 7.92 -5.09
CA ASP A 50 5.34 8.33 -3.71
C ASP A 50 3.94 7.89 -3.23
N TYR A 51 3.72 7.83 -1.92
CA TYR A 51 2.37 7.61 -1.39
C TYR A 51 1.39 8.70 -1.85
N GLY A 52 0.20 8.29 -2.29
CA GLY A 52 -0.81 9.17 -2.89
C GLY A 52 -0.58 9.44 -4.38
N TYR A 53 0.35 8.71 -5.01
CA TYR A 53 0.61 8.79 -6.45
C TYR A 53 0.65 7.41 -7.09
N GLN A 54 0.35 7.37 -8.39
CA GLN A 54 0.42 6.15 -9.19
C GLN A 54 1.18 6.38 -10.49
N LEU A 55 1.84 5.34 -10.98
CA LEU A 55 2.45 5.35 -12.31
C LEU A 55 1.34 5.40 -13.35
N SER A 56 1.26 6.50 -14.10
CA SER A 56 0.32 6.67 -15.21
C SER A 56 0.95 6.44 -16.58
N GLY A 57 2.27 6.33 -16.63
CA GLY A 57 3.01 6.03 -17.84
C GLY A 57 4.50 6.12 -17.64
N ALA A 58 5.22 5.49 -18.56
CA ALA A 58 6.66 5.62 -18.66
C ALA A 58 7.04 5.90 -20.12
N SER A 59 7.85 6.93 -20.32
CA SER A 59 8.34 7.29 -21.65
C SER A 59 9.74 6.71 -21.84
N ILE A 60 9.86 5.76 -22.74
CA ILE A 60 11.12 5.18 -23.21
C ILE A 60 11.04 5.09 -24.72
N ASN A 61 11.90 5.74 -25.46
CA ASN A 61 11.91 5.86 -26.92
C ASN A 61 11.63 4.51 -27.63
N GLY A 62 10.37 4.21 -27.92
CA GLY A 62 9.97 3.00 -28.66
C GLY A 62 10.19 1.65 -27.94
N VAL A 63 10.53 1.68 -26.65
CA VAL A 63 10.78 0.48 -25.85
C VAL A 63 9.56 0.16 -24.98
N THR A 64 9.14 -1.10 -24.99
CA THR A 64 8.05 -1.60 -24.13
C THR A 64 8.62 -2.05 -22.79
N LEU A 65 8.02 -1.55 -21.70
CA LEU A 65 8.30 -2.00 -20.33
C LEU A 65 7.47 -3.25 -20.01
N ALA A 66 8.13 -4.26 -19.46
CA ALA A 66 7.48 -5.47 -18.97
C ALA A 66 7.47 -5.48 -17.44
N PRO A 67 6.30 -5.36 -16.77
CA PRO A 67 6.21 -5.43 -15.31
C PRO A 67 6.63 -6.80 -14.81
N GLN A 68 7.34 -6.82 -13.69
CA GLN A 68 7.85 -8.03 -13.05
C GLN A 68 6.99 -8.41 -11.83
N ALA A 69 7.27 -9.56 -11.21
CA ALA A 69 6.58 -9.97 -9.99
C ALA A 69 6.89 -9.05 -8.80
N GLU A 70 8.11 -8.51 -8.73
CA GLU A 70 8.50 -7.54 -7.70
C GLU A 70 7.84 -6.18 -7.98
N VAL A 71 7.24 -5.59 -6.93
CA VAL A 71 6.53 -4.30 -7.00
C VAL A 71 7.43 -3.20 -7.56
N SER A 72 6.84 -2.36 -8.40
CA SER A 72 7.50 -1.22 -9.05
C SER A 72 8.66 -1.60 -9.97
N THR A 73 8.83 -2.88 -10.31
CA THR A 73 9.95 -3.39 -11.09
C THR A 73 9.54 -3.73 -12.51
N PHE A 74 10.33 -3.27 -13.47
CA PHE A 74 10.11 -3.47 -14.90
C PHE A 74 11.41 -3.91 -15.57
N THR A 75 11.28 -4.61 -16.70
CA THR A 75 12.39 -4.90 -17.58
C THR A 75 12.13 -4.38 -18.98
N PHE A 76 13.20 -4.08 -19.69
CA PHE A 76 13.19 -3.87 -21.13
C PHE A 76 14.49 -4.38 -21.76
N THR A 77 14.44 -4.64 -23.06
CA THR A 77 15.62 -4.99 -23.85
C THR A 77 16.21 -3.72 -24.46
N MET A 78 17.50 -3.51 -24.29
CA MET A 78 18.20 -2.33 -24.79
C MET A 78 18.21 -2.31 -26.31
N PRO A 79 17.66 -1.28 -26.97
CA PRO A 79 17.71 -1.13 -28.44
C PRO A 79 19.09 -0.65 -28.90
N ASP A 80 19.27 -0.61 -30.22
CA ASP A 80 20.48 -0.09 -30.86
C ASP A 80 20.48 1.46 -30.92
N THR A 81 20.11 2.10 -29.82
CA THR A 81 20.05 3.56 -29.67
C THR A 81 20.07 3.95 -28.20
N ASN A 82 20.43 5.20 -27.92
CA ASN A 82 20.36 5.72 -26.56
C ASN A 82 18.93 5.76 -26.06
N VAL A 83 18.73 5.36 -24.81
CA VAL A 83 17.43 5.33 -24.14
C VAL A 83 17.43 6.31 -22.99
N HIS A 84 16.39 7.14 -22.95
CA HIS A 84 16.05 7.95 -21.80
C HIS A 84 14.70 7.49 -21.26
N PHE A 85 14.63 7.12 -19.98
CA PHE A 85 13.36 6.73 -19.37
C PHE A 85 12.90 7.77 -18.36
N LYS A 86 11.59 7.95 -18.31
CA LYS A 86 10.92 8.87 -17.41
C LYS A 86 9.63 8.20 -16.91
N GLY A 87 9.48 8.09 -15.60
CA GLY A 87 8.20 7.77 -14.97
C GLY A 87 7.31 9.00 -14.90
N ILE A 88 6.03 8.84 -15.25
CA ILE A 88 5.00 9.87 -15.07
C ILE A 88 4.10 9.41 -13.93
N PHE A 89 4.13 10.15 -12.83
CA PHE A 89 3.35 9.86 -11.62
C PHE A 89 2.22 10.87 -11.48
N THR A 90 1.00 10.38 -11.30
CA THR A 90 -0.20 11.22 -11.10
C THR A 90 -0.78 10.99 -9.73
N GLN A 91 -1.28 12.07 -9.12
CA GLN A 91 -1.94 12.00 -7.83
C GLN A 91 -3.19 11.12 -7.92
N THR A 92 -3.41 10.31 -6.89
CA THR A 92 -4.61 9.50 -6.75
C THR A 92 -4.94 9.33 -5.26
N SER A 93 -6.16 8.91 -4.96
CA SER A 93 -6.66 8.76 -3.60
C SER A 93 -6.69 7.28 -3.20
N ASP A 94 -6.66 7.04 -1.89
CA ASP A 94 -6.93 5.71 -1.35
C ASP A 94 -8.35 5.27 -1.68
N GLU A 95 -8.55 3.96 -1.78
CA GLU A 95 -9.85 3.33 -2.03
C GLU A 95 -10.44 2.86 -0.70
N ILE A 96 -11.72 3.14 -0.48
CA ILE A 96 -12.47 2.67 0.68
C ILE A 96 -13.69 1.89 0.21
N ASN A 97 -13.73 0.60 0.53
CA ASN A 97 -14.82 -0.32 0.20
C ASN A 97 -15.49 -0.77 1.50
N THR A 98 -16.72 -0.33 1.74
CA THR A 98 -17.49 -0.70 2.92
C THR A 98 -18.71 -1.49 2.50
N SER A 99 -18.82 -2.74 2.96
CA SER A 99 -19.95 -3.63 2.75
C SER A 99 -20.49 -4.24 4.05
N ALA A 100 -19.91 -3.87 5.20
CA ALA A 100 -20.35 -4.33 6.51
C ALA A 100 -21.68 -3.71 6.90
N THR A 101 -22.57 -4.53 7.44
CA THR A 101 -23.94 -4.10 7.83
C THR A 101 -23.92 -3.04 8.93
N LYS A 102 -23.01 -3.15 9.88
CA LYS A 102 -22.88 -2.24 11.03
C LYS A 102 -21.96 -1.04 10.82
N VAL A 103 -21.34 -0.92 9.66
CA VAL A 103 -20.47 0.20 9.33
C VAL A 103 -20.96 0.86 8.05
N SER A 104 -21.46 2.07 8.14
CA SER A 104 -21.99 2.82 7.00
C SER A 104 -20.89 3.49 6.17
N SER A 105 -19.80 3.87 6.80
CA SER A 105 -18.61 4.41 6.12
C SER A 105 -17.36 4.18 6.95
N ALA A 106 -16.21 4.21 6.28
CA ALA A 106 -14.91 4.09 6.91
C ALA A 106 -13.92 5.07 6.30
N SER A 107 -12.91 5.44 7.06
CA SER A 107 -11.75 6.21 6.59
C SER A 107 -10.55 5.95 7.49
N PHE A 108 -9.38 6.39 7.07
CA PHE A 108 -8.17 6.35 7.89
C PHE A 108 -7.29 7.58 7.65
N GLU A 109 -6.43 7.88 8.61
CA GLU A 109 -5.41 8.90 8.53
C GLU A 109 -4.03 8.25 8.68
N ASN A 110 -2.98 8.94 8.23
CA ASN A 110 -1.59 8.47 8.29
C ASN A 110 -1.31 7.22 7.42
N GLY A 111 -1.97 7.11 6.26
CA GLY A 111 -1.80 5.96 5.35
C GLY A 111 -0.35 5.74 4.90
N ALA A 112 0.48 6.78 4.84
CA ALA A 112 1.91 6.64 4.56
C ALA A 112 2.66 5.74 5.57
N ASN A 113 2.11 5.52 6.78
CA ASN A 113 2.65 4.56 7.75
C ASN A 113 2.44 3.11 7.28
N ALA A 114 1.42 2.88 6.46
CA ALA A 114 1.08 1.56 5.94
C ALA A 114 1.75 1.26 4.60
N ALA A 115 1.93 2.27 3.76
CA ALA A 115 2.58 2.12 2.46
C ALA A 115 3.40 3.37 2.11
N PRO A 116 4.72 3.24 1.92
CA PRO A 116 5.56 4.36 1.50
C PRO A 116 5.38 4.73 0.03
N SER A 117 4.69 3.89 -0.75
CA SER A 117 4.49 4.08 -2.19
C SER A 117 3.10 3.65 -2.64
N GLY A 118 2.60 4.27 -3.71
CA GLY A 118 1.30 3.96 -4.27
C GLY A 118 0.15 4.42 -3.39
N ASN A 119 -0.91 3.65 -3.34
CA ASN A 119 -2.12 3.92 -2.57
C ASN A 119 -2.52 2.73 -1.71
N LEU A 120 -3.50 2.93 -0.86
CA LEU A 120 -4.11 1.90 -0.05
C LEU A 120 -5.55 1.63 -0.50
N ARG A 121 -5.97 0.37 -0.35
CA ARG A 121 -7.37 -0.04 -0.39
C ARG A 121 -7.75 -0.61 0.97
N LEU A 122 -8.66 0.07 1.66
CA LEU A 122 -9.29 -0.44 2.87
C LEU A 122 -10.60 -1.12 2.48
N THR A 123 -10.80 -2.37 2.91
CA THR A 123 -12.07 -3.07 2.78
C THR A 123 -12.62 -3.38 4.18
N VAL A 124 -13.88 -3.00 4.40
CA VAL A 124 -14.63 -3.29 5.63
C VAL A 124 -15.82 -4.16 5.26
N ALA A 125 -15.85 -5.38 5.78
CA ALA A 125 -16.90 -6.35 5.48
C ALA A 125 -17.39 -7.05 6.75
N ASP A 126 -18.61 -7.59 6.74
CA ASP A 126 -19.11 -8.41 7.83
C ASP A 126 -18.20 -9.64 8.04
N SER A 127 -18.08 -10.07 9.28
CA SER A 127 -17.37 -11.30 9.67
C SER A 127 -18.34 -12.22 10.39
N ASN A 128 -18.12 -13.54 10.24
CA ASN A 128 -18.87 -14.57 10.95
C ASN A 128 -18.13 -15.07 12.21
N GLU A 129 -17.11 -14.34 12.68
CA GLU A 129 -16.38 -14.72 13.89
C GLU A 129 -17.26 -14.66 15.13
N ASP A 130 -17.01 -15.59 16.07
CA ASP A 130 -17.75 -15.67 17.33
C ASP A 130 -17.44 -14.44 18.21
N THR A 131 -18.47 -13.71 18.57
CA THR A 131 -18.38 -12.48 19.36
C THR A 131 -18.27 -12.71 20.87
N THR A 132 -18.46 -13.93 21.36
CA THR A 132 -18.54 -14.28 22.81
C THR A 132 -17.29 -13.82 23.57
N ASN A 133 -16.12 -14.08 23.04
CA ASN A 133 -14.87 -13.70 23.70
C ASN A 133 -14.60 -12.19 23.64
N ALA A 134 -15.05 -11.52 22.59
CA ALA A 134 -14.94 -10.07 22.45
C ALA A 134 -15.85 -9.33 23.44
N LEU A 135 -17.10 -9.82 23.62
CA LEU A 135 -18.02 -9.33 24.65
C LEU A 135 -17.41 -9.38 26.05
N ALA A 136 -16.67 -10.46 26.35
CA ALA A 136 -16.02 -10.63 27.66
C ALA A 136 -14.88 -9.63 27.93
N GLN A 137 -14.40 -8.92 26.91
CA GLN A 137 -13.35 -7.88 27.05
C GLN A 137 -13.93 -6.51 27.48
N VAL A 138 -15.24 -6.33 27.41
CA VAL A 138 -15.88 -5.04 27.67
C VAL A 138 -16.88 -5.21 28.82
N GLU A 139 -16.72 -4.42 29.89
CA GLU A 139 -17.61 -4.46 31.04
C GLU A 139 -19.01 -3.97 30.67
N ASN A 140 -20.04 -4.71 31.09
CA ASN A 140 -21.45 -4.45 30.81
C ASN A 140 -21.81 -4.50 29.30
N ALA A 141 -21.02 -5.13 28.48
CA ALA A 141 -21.35 -5.32 27.06
C ALA A 141 -22.63 -6.13 26.88
N VAL A 142 -23.48 -5.70 25.95
CA VAL A 142 -24.78 -6.34 25.68
C VAL A 142 -24.82 -6.99 24.29
N SER A 143 -24.02 -6.51 23.36
CA SER A 143 -23.91 -7.05 22.01
C SER A 143 -22.54 -6.76 21.40
N ALA A 144 -22.17 -7.51 20.39
CA ALA A 144 -21.00 -7.25 19.57
C ALA A 144 -21.27 -7.68 18.13
N GLU A 145 -20.71 -6.95 17.19
CA GLU A 145 -20.74 -7.27 15.77
C GLU A 145 -19.31 -7.41 15.25
N ALA A 146 -19.05 -8.48 14.54
CA ALA A 146 -17.73 -8.76 13.98
C ALA A 146 -17.61 -8.19 12.57
N VAL A 147 -16.52 -7.46 12.31
CA VAL A 147 -16.18 -6.92 11.00
C VAL A 147 -14.73 -7.23 10.66
N ASN A 148 -14.46 -7.55 9.41
CA ASN A 148 -13.10 -7.70 8.90
C ASN A 148 -12.62 -6.36 8.32
N LEU A 149 -11.47 -5.91 8.77
CA LEU A 149 -10.72 -4.83 8.14
C LEU A 149 -9.52 -5.42 7.42
N THR A 150 -9.51 -5.28 6.10
CA THR A 150 -8.34 -5.64 5.29
C THR A 150 -7.76 -4.41 4.63
N LEU A 151 -6.44 -4.36 4.57
CA LEU A 151 -5.71 -3.26 3.96
C LEU A 151 -4.75 -3.83 2.92
N ASP A 152 -4.83 -3.33 1.69
CA ASP A 152 -3.93 -3.69 0.60
C ASP A 152 -3.18 -2.47 0.09
N GLN A 153 -1.88 -2.62 -0.14
CA GLN A 153 -1.12 -1.65 -0.91
C GLN A 153 -1.39 -1.89 -2.40
N ILE A 154 -1.74 -0.83 -3.11
CA ILE A 154 -2.01 -0.84 -4.54
C ILE A 154 -0.95 -0.02 -5.25
N VAL A 155 -0.23 -0.62 -6.20
CA VAL A 155 0.77 0.06 -7.02
C VAL A 155 0.48 -0.22 -8.50
N SER A 156 0.25 0.84 -9.26
CA SER A 156 -0.05 0.73 -10.69
C SER A 156 1.16 0.25 -11.49
N LYS A 157 0.91 -0.65 -12.46
CA LYS A 157 1.89 -1.07 -13.46
C LYS A 157 1.95 -0.13 -14.68
N GLY A 158 1.07 0.88 -14.73
CA GLY A 158 0.99 1.82 -15.84
C GLY A 158 0.27 1.29 -17.08
N ASP A 159 -0.27 0.09 -17.04
CA ASP A 159 -0.99 -0.60 -18.12
C ASP A 159 -2.48 -0.83 -17.81
N GLY A 160 -2.96 -0.26 -16.71
CA GLY A 160 -4.32 -0.48 -16.20
C GLY A 160 -4.43 -1.64 -15.21
N THR A 161 -3.34 -2.35 -14.94
CA THR A 161 -3.26 -3.38 -13.89
C THR A 161 -2.41 -2.91 -12.71
N ASN A 162 -2.50 -3.62 -11.59
CA ASN A 162 -1.81 -3.26 -10.35
C ASN A 162 -1.03 -4.43 -9.77
N TRP A 163 -0.01 -4.13 -8.97
CA TRP A 163 0.42 -4.99 -7.88
C TRP A 163 -0.47 -4.71 -6.67
N GLU A 164 -0.91 -5.77 -6.00
CA GLU A 164 -1.72 -5.72 -4.79
C GLU A 164 -1.02 -6.54 -3.70
N ASN A 165 -0.71 -5.89 -2.59
CA ASN A 165 0.01 -6.53 -1.50
C ASN A 165 -0.77 -6.36 -0.20
N PRO A 166 -1.17 -7.47 0.46
CA PRO A 166 -1.84 -7.41 1.75
C PRO A 166 -0.92 -6.77 2.80
N VAL A 167 -1.48 -5.85 3.57
CA VAL A 167 -0.83 -5.19 4.70
C VAL A 167 -1.51 -5.69 5.97
N THR A 168 -0.91 -6.66 6.66
CA THR A 168 -1.51 -7.27 7.85
C THR A 168 -0.99 -6.67 9.15
N GLN A 169 0.23 -6.12 9.13
CA GLN A 169 0.87 -5.49 10.28
C GLN A 169 1.72 -4.31 9.85
N LEU A 170 1.75 -3.26 10.68
CA LEU A 170 2.50 -2.03 10.47
C LEU A 170 3.48 -1.79 11.61
N ASP A 171 4.57 -1.09 11.33
CA ASP A 171 5.52 -0.59 12.34
C ASP A 171 4.95 0.62 13.09
N GLN A 172 4.17 1.45 12.42
CA GLN A 172 3.50 2.63 12.99
C GLN A 172 1.99 2.52 12.76
N PRO A 173 1.16 2.92 13.73
CA PRO A 173 -0.29 2.82 13.59
C PRO A 173 -0.85 3.79 12.56
N VAL A 174 -1.98 3.42 11.98
CA VAL A 174 -2.91 4.32 11.30
C VAL A 174 -4.07 4.64 12.24
N LYS A 175 -4.67 5.81 12.05
CA LYS A 175 -5.88 6.20 12.77
C LYS A 175 -7.10 5.82 11.94
N MET A 176 -7.86 4.87 12.44
CA MET A 176 -9.10 4.38 11.82
C MET A 176 -10.30 5.16 12.30
N LYS A 177 -11.26 5.39 11.39
CA LYS A 177 -12.57 5.94 11.68
C LYS A 177 -13.63 5.04 11.04
N LEU A 178 -14.56 4.54 11.85
CA LEU A 178 -15.68 3.73 11.41
C LEU A 178 -16.99 4.42 11.84
N GLN A 179 -17.84 4.71 10.89
CA GLN A 179 -19.18 5.26 11.18
C GLN A 179 -20.13 4.11 11.47
N VAL A 180 -20.64 4.02 12.68
CA VAL A 180 -21.62 2.99 13.07
C VAL A 180 -22.94 3.25 12.32
N ALA A 181 -23.44 2.22 11.66
CA ALA A 181 -24.79 2.25 11.10
C ALA A 181 -25.83 2.11 12.24
N ASP A 182 -26.94 2.83 12.14
CA ASP A 182 -28.00 2.83 13.16
C ASP A 182 -27.47 3.15 14.57
N TYR A 183 -26.60 4.17 14.66
CA TYR A 183 -25.97 4.59 15.90
C TYR A 183 -26.99 4.96 16.99
N ASP A 184 -26.90 4.33 18.15
CA ASP A 184 -27.69 4.66 19.34
C ASP A 184 -26.91 5.59 20.26
N THR A 185 -27.35 6.84 20.39
CA THR A 185 -26.71 7.86 21.24
C THR A 185 -26.77 7.53 22.73
N ALA A 186 -27.63 6.59 23.16
CA ALA A 186 -27.73 6.13 24.53
C ALA A 186 -26.79 4.97 24.87
N ALA A 187 -26.24 4.31 23.85
CA ALA A 187 -25.31 3.22 23.99
C ALA A 187 -23.86 3.71 24.06
N GLY A 188 -23.03 2.99 24.80
CA GLY A 188 -21.56 3.10 24.70
C GLY A 188 -21.05 2.18 23.59
N TYR A 189 -19.94 2.54 22.97
CA TYR A 189 -19.29 1.70 21.95
C TYR A 189 -17.80 1.58 22.23
N GLU A 190 -17.29 0.36 22.09
CA GLU A 190 -15.88 0.03 22.23
C GLU A 190 -15.42 -0.84 21.04
N VAL A 191 -14.15 -0.80 20.74
CA VAL A 191 -13.58 -1.64 19.69
C VAL A 191 -12.61 -2.65 20.30
N VAL A 192 -12.84 -3.92 19.98
CA VAL A 192 -11.91 -5.02 20.30
C VAL A 192 -11.36 -5.58 19.02
N ARG A 193 -10.05 -5.70 18.91
CA ARG A 193 -9.36 -6.32 17.78
C ARG A 193 -8.96 -7.74 18.13
N GLU A 194 -9.20 -8.67 17.22
CA GLU A 194 -8.61 -10.00 17.22
C GLU A 194 -7.48 -10.04 16.20
N HIS A 195 -6.31 -10.53 16.56
CA HIS A 195 -5.22 -10.77 15.64
C HIS A 195 -4.40 -11.98 16.11
N ASN A 196 -4.29 -13.01 15.25
CA ASN A 196 -3.57 -14.26 15.55
C ASN A 196 -4.02 -14.92 16.87
N GLY A 197 -5.32 -14.94 17.14
CA GLY A 197 -5.91 -15.53 18.34
C GLY A 197 -5.85 -14.66 19.60
N ASN A 198 -5.33 -13.44 19.49
CA ASN A 198 -5.23 -12.51 20.62
C ASN A 198 -6.26 -11.39 20.50
N LEU A 199 -7.05 -11.22 21.55
CA LEU A 199 -8.00 -10.12 21.67
C LEU A 199 -7.36 -8.93 22.38
N THR A 200 -7.55 -7.75 21.83
CA THR A 200 -7.06 -6.48 22.38
C THR A 200 -8.16 -5.43 22.32
N LYS A 201 -8.60 -4.95 23.49
CA LYS A 201 -9.45 -3.77 23.57
C LYS A 201 -8.64 -2.54 23.17
N LEU A 202 -9.13 -1.78 22.19
CA LEU A 202 -8.47 -0.58 21.70
C LEU A 202 -9.03 0.66 22.41
N THR A 203 -8.18 1.66 22.60
CA THR A 203 -8.65 2.96 23.05
C THR A 203 -9.50 3.58 21.96
N THR A 204 -10.81 3.67 22.23
CA THR A 204 -11.81 4.13 21.27
C THR A 204 -12.41 5.45 21.75
N SER A 205 -12.52 6.42 20.85
CA SER A 205 -13.34 7.60 21.04
C SER A 205 -14.55 7.55 20.14
N VAL A 206 -15.69 8.01 20.65
CA VAL A 206 -16.95 8.03 19.92
C VAL A 206 -17.41 9.47 19.79
N SER A 207 -17.68 9.92 18.57
CA SER A 207 -18.22 11.25 18.32
C SER A 207 -19.77 11.25 18.36
N GLU A 208 -20.37 12.43 18.42
CA GLU A 208 -21.83 12.59 18.50
C GLU A 208 -22.59 11.98 17.31
N ASP A 209 -21.94 11.89 16.17
CA ASP A 209 -22.49 11.26 14.95
C ASP A 209 -22.28 9.74 14.89
N GLY A 210 -21.68 9.13 15.90
CA GLY A 210 -21.39 7.70 15.96
C GLY A 210 -20.13 7.25 15.21
N THR A 211 -19.21 8.16 14.95
CA THR A 211 -17.90 7.78 14.41
C THR A 211 -16.99 7.25 15.52
N LEU A 212 -16.61 5.98 15.41
CA LEU A 212 -15.58 5.36 16.27
C LEU A 212 -14.21 5.70 15.73
N THR A 213 -13.34 6.26 16.56
CA THR A 213 -11.95 6.57 16.21
C THR A 213 -11.00 5.81 17.12
N PHE A 214 -10.08 5.07 16.52
CA PHE A 214 -9.04 4.30 17.22
C PHE A 214 -7.77 4.19 16.40
N GLU A 215 -6.66 3.86 17.05
CA GLU A 215 -5.40 3.58 16.36
C GLU A 215 -5.18 2.07 16.24
N THR A 216 -4.67 1.63 15.09
CA THR A 216 -4.32 0.24 14.88
C THR A 216 -3.10 0.09 13.96
N ASN A 217 -2.33 -0.95 14.23
CA ASN A 217 -1.19 -1.38 13.42
C ASN A 217 -1.33 -2.82 12.91
N GLN A 218 -2.51 -3.42 13.04
CA GLN A 218 -2.79 -4.79 12.60
C GLN A 218 -4.17 -4.83 11.96
N PHE A 219 -4.30 -5.57 10.86
CA PHE A 219 -5.53 -5.71 10.11
C PHE A 219 -5.99 -7.16 10.15
N SER A 220 -7.22 -7.39 10.58
CA SER A 220 -7.87 -8.70 10.75
C SER A 220 -9.34 -8.52 11.15
N THR A 221 -9.83 -9.29 12.12
CA THR A 221 -11.19 -9.14 12.65
C THR A 221 -11.25 -8.11 13.78
N TYR A 222 -12.26 -7.28 13.72
CA TYR A 222 -12.61 -6.30 14.74
C TYR A 222 -14.02 -6.53 15.21
N PHE A 223 -14.28 -6.22 16.48
CA PHE A 223 -15.59 -6.30 17.08
C PHE A 223 -16.00 -4.91 17.56
N ILE A 224 -17.16 -4.47 17.10
CA ILE A 224 -17.85 -3.29 17.61
C ILE A 224 -18.75 -3.78 18.74
N VAL A 225 -18.41 -3.44 19.96
CA VAL A 225 -19.02 -3.95 21.19
C VAL A 225 -19.80 -2.84 21.86
#